data_1aa46845548276c94b2fb3947ce18bbf
#
_entry.id   1aa46845548276c94b2fb3947ce18bbf
#
_cell.length_a   1.000
_cell.length_b   1.000
_cell.length_c   1.000
_cell.angle_alpha   90.00
_cell.angle_beta   90.00
_cell.angle_gamma   90.00
#
_symmetry.space_group_name_H-M   'P 1'
#
loop_
_entity.id
_entity.type
_entity.pdbx_description
1 polymer ?
#
loop_
_entity_poly.entity_id
_entity_poly.type
_entity_poly.pdbx_seq_one_letter_code
_entity_poly.pdbx_strand_id
1 'polypeptide(L)'
;FRCALPISLGRTDEPPILLRAHDTDCKMVMDAALPLYKNLYTMHKYNGESLTTYEPRGPWSKIHSDLSALGSIHISNVHILANLEPWRWGSPDFVQKAVNAMHNVHGANALHLYPQASYWDWPYTADKLPDGKREYQLDRDWIWYKTWGRYAWNCHRDRSSEVEYWDKQLGDFYGTTPAEAGDILEAYEQSGEIAPKLLRRFGITEGNRQTLLLGM
;
A
#
# COMPACT_ATOMS: atom_id res chain seq x y z
N PHE A 1 -29.74 -5.04 -2.67
CA PHE A 1 -29.08 -5.06 -1.37
C PHE A 1 -29.83 -4.12 -0.44
N ARG A 2 -30.70 -4.62 0.40
CA ARG A 2 -31.20 -3.85 1.50
C ARG A 2 -30.18 -3.95 2.62
N CYS A 3 -29.44 -2.89 2.89
CA CYS A 3 -28.68 -2.74 4.13
C CYS A 3 -29.65 -2.59 5.30
N ALA A 4 -30.47 -3.64 5.52
CA ALA A 4 -31.42 -3.68 6.62
C ALA A 4 -30.75 -3.88 7.97
N LEU A 5 -29.46 -4.31 7.97
CA LEU A 5 -28.77 -4.65 9.21
C LEU A 5 -28.65 -3.48 10.21
N PRO A 6 -28.22 -2.27 9.82
CA PRO A 6 -28.12 -1.18 10.79
C PRO A 6 -29.48 -0.78 11.35
N ILE A 7 -30.52 -0.74 10.52
CA ILE A 7 -31.85 -0.40 10.92
C ILE A 7 -32.49 -1.51 11.81
N SER A 8 -32.23 -2.77 11.48
CA SER A 8 -32.71 -3.90 12.28
C SER A 8 -32.02 -4.02 13.65
N LEU A 9 -30.84 -3.42 13.80
CA LEU A 9 -30.12 -3.33 15.07
C LEU A 9 -30.48 -2.06 15.87
N GLY A 10 -31.45 -1.28 15.43
CA GLY A 10 -31.90 -0.06 16.12
C GLY A 10 -30.91 1.10 16.09
N ARG A 11 -29.98 1.10 15.12
CA ARG A 11 -29.04 2.21 14.94
C ARG A 11 -29.75 3.41 14.32
N THR A 12 -29.43 4.57 14.85
CA THR A 12 -29.93 5.86 14.34
C THR A 12 -28.94 6.54 13.40
N ASP A 13 -27.71 6.06 13.36
CA ASP A 13 -26.61 6.53 12.51
C ASP A 13 -26.32 5.52 11.39
N GLU A 14 -25.85 6.01 10.27
CA GLU A 14 -25.37 5.19 9.15
C GLU A 14 -23.92 4.78 9.41
N PRO A 15 -23.64 3.52 9.78
CA PRO A 15 -22.25 3.08 9.88
C PRO A 15 -21.60 3.06 8.50
N PRO A 16 -20.26 3.26 8.40
CA PRO A 16 -19.59 3.23 7.13
C PRO A 16 -19.70 1.85 6.47
N ILE A 17 -20.09 1.83 5.19
CA ILE A 17 -20.08 0.62 4.37
C ILE A 17 -19.00 0.79 3.32
N LEU A 18 -18.03 -0.15 3.30
CA LEU A 18 -16.94 -0.16 2.36
C LEU A 18 -17.23 -1.06 1.17
N LEU A 19 -17.35 -0.47 0.00
CA LEU A 19 -17.39 -1.18 -1.27
C LEU A 19 -15.97 -1.37 -1.80
N ARG A 20 -15.53 -2.62 -1.86
CA ARG A 20 -14.28 -2.97 -2.51
C ARG A 20 -14.51 -3.12 -4.01
N ALA A 21 -13.96 -2.20 -4.78
CA ALA A 21 -14.04 -2.21 -6.24
C ALA A 21 -13.04 -3.21 -6.83
N HIS A 22 -13.34 -4.49 -6.78
CA HIS A 22 -12.56 -5.56 -7.36
C HIS A 22 -13.49 -6.40 -8.22
N ASP A 23 -13.23 -6.44 -9.53
CA ASP A 23 -14.07 -7.12 -10.51
C ASP A 23 -15.56 -6.70 -10.45
N THR A 24 -15.80 -5.46 -10.07
CA THR A 24 -17.14 -4.89 -9.90
C THR A 24 -17.20 -3.55 -10.61
N ASP A 25 -18.26 -3.29 -11.35
CA ASP A 25 -18.56 -1.94 -11.83
C ASP A 25 -18.96 -1.06 -10.63
N CYS A 26 -17.92 -0.49 -10.02
CA CYS A 26 -18.05 0.27 -8.80
C CYS A 26 -18.89 1.53 -9.02
N LYS A 27 -18.75 2.17 -10.20
CA LYS A 27 -19.52 3.36 -10.52
C LYS A 27 -21.03 3.05 -10.57
N MET A 28 -21.41 2.00 -11.26
CA MET A 28 -22.82 1.57 -11.34
C MET A 28 -23.40 1.27 -9.96
N VAL A 29 -22.65 0.57 -9.10
CA VAL A 29 -23.10 0.27 -7.74
C VAL A 29 -23.23 1.53 -6.89
N MET A 30 -22.25 2.45 -6.98
CA MET A 30 -22.27 3.68 -6.21
C MET A 30 -23.36 4.64 -6.67
N ASP A 31 -23.57 4.76 -7.98
CA ASP A 31 -24.67 5.59 -8.53
C ASP A 31 -26.06 5.11 -8.02
N ALA A 32 -26.23 3.80 -7.87
CA ALA A 32 -27.46 3.22 -7.34
C ALA A 32 -27.58 3.31 -5.81
N ALA A 33 -26.47 3.23 -5.09
CA ALA A 33 -26.45 3.12 -3.64
C ALA A 33 -26.38 4.47 -2.91
N LEU A 34 -25.62 5.44 -3.42
CA LEU A 34 -25.45 6.76 -2.78
C LEU A 34 -26.74 7.54 -2.56
N PRO A 35 -27.77 7.48 -3.42
CA PRO A 35 -29.06 8.10 -3.13
C PRO A 35 -29.77 7.51 -1.91
N LEU A 36 -29.51 6.25 -1.59
CA LEU A 36 -30.16 5.50 -0.53
C LEU A 36 -29.36 5.46 0.76
N TYR A 37 -28.04 5.53 0.67
CA TYR A 37 -27.13 5.41 1.80
C TYR A 37 -25.92 6.33 1.60
N LYS A 38 -25.69 7.26 2.51
CA LYS A 38 -24.69 8.31 2.32
C LYS A 38 -23.29 7.94 2.81
N ASN A 39 -23.22 7.12 3.85
CA ASN A 39 -21.94 6.76 4.45
C ASN A 39 -21.29 5.56 3.73
N LEU A 40 -21.10 5.71 2.41
CA LEU A 40 -20.46 4.73 1.54
C LEU A 40 -19.02 5.11 1.26
N TYR A 41 -18.14 4.15 1.40
CA TYR A 41 -16.71 4.27 1.09
C TYR A 41 -16.37 3.35 -0.07
N THR A 42 -15.43 3.76 -0.88
CA THR A 42 -14.88 2.92 -1.94
C THR A 42 -13.43 2.56 -1.63
N MET A 43 -12.99 1.38 -2.04
CA MET A 43 -11.61 0.95 -1.94
C MET A 43 -11.20 0.22 -3.20
N HIS A 44 -10.05 0.59 -3.76
CA HIS A 44 -9.50 -0.08 -4.92
C HIS A 44 -7.99 -0.30 -4.77
N LYS A 45 -7.48 -1.39 -5.36
CA LYS A 45 -6.03 -1.65 -5.43
C LYS A 45 -5.34 -0.52 -6.17
N TYR A 46 -4.35 0.10 -5.54
CA TYR A 46 -3.72 1.32 -6.05
C TYR A 46 -3.01 1.09 -7.39
N ASN A 47 -2.23 0.05 -7.50
CA ASN A 47 -1.50 -0.34 -8.70
C ASN A 47 -1.77 -1.81 -9.06
N GLY A 48 -3.01 -2.27 -8.91
CA GLY A 48 -3.33 -3.66 -9.11
C GLY A 48 -2.71 -4.56 -8.03
N GLU A 49 -2.08 -5.63 -8.45
CA GLU A 49 -1.51 -6.63 -7.53
C GLU A 49 -0.09 -6.27 -7.04
N SER A 50 0.56 -5.30 -7.65
CA SER A 50 1.95 -4.96 -7.37
C SER A 50 2.19 -3.46 -7.40
N LEU A 51 2.86 -2.93 -6.39
CA LEU A 51 3.23 -1.53 -6.32
C LEU A 51 4.55 -1.29 -7.10
N THR A 52 4.47 -1.33 -8.43
CA THR A 52 5.66 -1.21 -9.31
C THR A 52 6.02 0.21 -9.69
N THR A 53 5.11 1.15 -9.46
CA THR A 53 5.33 2.60 -9.67
C THR A 53 4.66 3.36 -8.54
N TYR A 54 5.18 4.56 -8.23
CA TYR A 54 4.53 5.41 -7.22
C TYR A 54 3.25 6.06 -7.73
N GLU A 55 3.02 6.10 -9.05
CA GLU A 55 1.75 6.49 -9.66
C GLU A 55 1.18 5.34 -10.50
N PRO A 56 -0.14 5.11 -10.44
CA PRO A 56 -0.77 4.11 -11.29
C PRO A 56 -0.75 4.52 -12.76
N ARG A 57 -0.75 3.54 -13.64
CA ARG A 57 -0.71 3.73 -15.10
C ARG A 57 -1.94 3.18 -15.78
N GLY A 58 -2.21 3.74 -16.96
CA GLY A 58 -3.31 3.27 -17.79
C GLY A 58 -4.66 3.36 -17.09
N PRO A 59 -5.51 2.32 -17.17
CA PRO A 59 -6.84 2.31 -16.59
C PRO A 59 -6.85 2.52 -15.06
N TRP A 60 -5.79 2.12 -14.35
CA TRP A 60 -5.67 2.26 -12.89
C TRP A 60 -5.60 3.73 -12.45
N SER A 61 -4.93 4.58 -13.23
CA SER A 61 -4.88 6.01 -12.95
C SER A 61 -6.28 6.63 -12.92
N LYS A 62 -7.09 6.28 -13.93
CA LYS A 62 -8.43 6.85 -14.09
C LYS A 62 -9.41 6.36 -13.01
N ILE A 63 -9.37 5.08 -12.65
CA ILE A 63 -10.34 4.51 -11.71
C ILE A 63 -10.28 5.16 -10.33
N HIS A 64 -9.10 5.53 -9.84
CA HIS A 64 -8.97 6.20 -8.54
C HIS A 64 -9.61 7.58 -8.56
N SER A 65 -9.33 8.37 -9.59
CA SER A 65 -9.93 9.70 -9.76
C SER A 65 -11.43 9.63 -9.95
N ASP A 66 -11.92 8.66 -10.73
CA ASP A 66 -13.34 8.44 -10.94
C ASP A 66 -14.06 8.07 -9.63
N LEU A 67 -13.49 7.18 -8.81
CA LEU A 67 -14.06 6.81 -7.53
C LEU A 67 -14.03 7.94 -6.51
N SER A 68 -12.95 8.71 -6.48
CA SER A 68 -12.83 9.89 -5.62
C SER A 68 -13.88 10.96 -5.97
N ALA A 69 -14.21 11.11 -7.26
CA ALA A 69 -15.19 12.07 -7.74
C ALA A 69 -16.65 11.72 -7.40
N LEU A 70 -16.95 10.52 -6.93
CA LEU A 70 -18.31 10.10 -6.57
C LEU A 70 -18.85 10.76 -5.29
N GLY A 71 -18.02 11.55 -4.59
CA GLY A 71 -18.45 12.28 -3.39
C GLY A 71 -18.50 11.43 -2.11
N SER A 72 -17.89 10.24 -2.14
CA SER A 72 -17.68 9.40 -0.97
C SER A 72 -16.21 9.38 -0.57
N ILE A 73 -15.89 8.75 0.55
CA ILE A 73 -14.49 8.51 0.93
C ILE A 73 -13.91 7.42 0.03
N HIS A 74 -12.81 7.73 -0.65
CA HIS A 74 -12.06 6.78 -1.44
C HIS A 74 -10.77 6.37 -0.73
N ILE A 75 -10.54 5.04 -0.65
CA ILE A 75 -9.40 4.43 0.03
C ILE A 75 -8.51 3.78 -1.03
N SER A 76 -7.26 4.24 -1.12
CA SER A 76 -6.24 3.57 -1.90
C SER A 76 -5.75 2.33 -1.17
N ASN A 77 -5.92 1.15 -1.77
CA ASN A 77 -5.45 -0.10 -1.21
C ASN A 77 -4.05 -0.43 -1.73
N VAL A 78 -3.08 -0.32 -0.87
CA VAL A 78 -1.70 -0.73 -1.15
C VAL A 78 -1.63 -2.24 -1.06
N HIS A 79 -1.59 -2.88 -2.20
CA HIS A 79 -1.55 -4.32 -2.32
C HIS A 79 -0.20 -4.76 -2.89
N ILE A 80 0.55 -5.51 -2.11
CA ILE A 80 1.79 -6.15 -2.54
C ILE A 80 1.63 -7.64 -2.35
N LEU A 81 1.84 -8.37 -3.42
CA LEU A 81 1.84 -9.82 -3.36
C LEU A 81 3.16 -10.34 -2.80
N ALA A 82 3.08 -11.48 -2.16
CA ALA A 82 4.24 -12.20 -1.64
C ALA A 82 5.30 -12.52 -2.70
N ASN A 83 4.95 -12.49 -3.98
CA ASN A 83 5.89 -12.68 -5.06
C ASN A 83 6.92 -11.53 -5.21
N LEU A 84 6.72 -10.44 -4.53
CA LEU A 84 7.74 -9.40 -4.37
C LEU A 84 8.66 -9.64 -3.18
N GLU A 85 8.38 -10.62 -2.36
CA GLU A 85 9.31 -11.14 -1.38
C GLU A 85 10.44 -11.93 -2.07
N PRO A 86 11.65 -11.87 -1.62
CA PRO A 86 12.16 -11.31 -0.37
C PRO A 86 12.53 -9.82 -0.43
N TRP A 87 12.09 -9.10 -1.43
CA TRP A 87 12.40 -7.69 -1.68
C TRP A 87 11.69 -6.80 -0.66
N ARG A 88 12.01 -6.94 0.59
CA ARG A 88 11.42 -6.19 1.69
C ARG A 88 11.46 -4.70 1.44
N TRP A 89 10.37 -4.22 0.91
CA TRP A 89 10.28 -2.91 0.34
C TRP A 89 9.98 -1.86 1.40
N GLY A 90 11.02 -1.20 1.85
CA GLY A 90 10.93 -0.16 2.87
C GLY A 90 11.50 1.17 2.41
N SER A 91 11.53 1.44 1.08
CA SER A 91 12.08 2.68 0.54
C SER A 91 11.25 3.90 0.95
N PRO A 92 11.75 4.77 1.83
CA PRO A 92 11.01 5.94 2.30
C PRO A 92 10.66 6.92 1.17
N ASP A 93 11.59 7.19 0.27
CA ASP A 93 11.37 8.11 -0.86
C ASP A 93 10.25 7.62 -1.78
N PHE A 94 10.26 6.33 -2.11
CA PHE A 94 9.22 5.75 -2.95
C PHE A 94 7.85 5.80 -2.28
N VAL A 95 7.77 5.47 -0.99
CA VAL A 95 6.50 5.48 -0.24
C VAL A 95 5.96 6.89 -0.11
N GLN A 96 6.82 7.88 0.14
CA GLN A 96 6.41 9.28 0.18
C GLN A 96 5.80 9.72 -1.14
N LYS A 97 6.44 9.40 -2.27
CA LYS A 97 5.94 9.71 -3.61
C LYS A 97 4.61 9.01 -3.89
N ALA A 98 4.49 7.74 -3.50
CA ALA A 98 3.26 6.97 -3.68
C ALA A 98 2.09 7.58 -2.89
N VAL A 99 2.28 7.90 -1.61
CA VAL A 99 1.23 8.52 -0.78
C VAL A 99 0.86 9.91 -1.29
N ASN A 100 1.86 10.69 -1.71
CA ASN A 100 1.61 12.00 -2.31
C ASN A 100 0.74 11.88 -3.58
N ALA A 101 1.03 10.91 -4.44
CA ALA A 101 0.23 10.65 -5.63
C ALA A 101 -1.18 10.16 -5.28
N MET A 102 -1.32 9.24 -4.33
CA MET A 102 -2.63 8.77 -3.85
C MET A 102 -3.52 9.93 -3.41
N HIS A 103 -2.98 10.84 -2.63
CA HIS A 103 -3.73 11.94 -2.03
C HIS A 103 -3.92 13.12 -3.01
N ASN A 104 -2.84 13.64 -3.56
CA ASN A 104 -2.87 14.91 -4.31
C ASN A 104 -3.20 14.74 -5.80
N VAL A 105 -2.88 13.58 -6.40
CA VAL A 105 -3.17 13.34 -7.82
C VAL A 105 -4.49 12.60 -7.98
N HIS A 106 -4.75 11.61 -7.14
CA HIS A 106 -5.91 10.72 -7.30
C HIS A 106 -7.03 10.97 -6.29
N GLY A 107 -6.86 11.92 -5.37
CA GLY A 107 -7.90 12.36 -4.45
C GLY A 107 -8.30 11.34 -3.39
N ALA A 108 -7.46 10.35 -3.09
CA ALA A 108 -7.76 9.38 -2.04
C ALA A 108 -7.73 10.06 -0.65
N ASN A 109 -8.74 9.77 0.15
CA ASN A 109 -8.89 10.32 1.49
C ASN A 109 -8.16 9.49 2.55
N ALA A 110 -7.94 8.20 2.25
CA ALA A 110 -7.28 7.27 3.15
C ALA A 110 -6.51 6.21 2.36
N LEU A 111 -5.67 5.46 3.06
CA LEU A 111 -5.03 4.28 2.51
C LEU A 111 -5.28 3.06 3.39
N HIS A 112 -5.29 1.91 2.77
CA HIS A 112 -5.34 0.61 3.42
C HIS A 112 -4.08 -0.16 3.04
N LEU A 113 -3.33 -0.60 4.04
CA LEU A 113 -2.06 -1.27 3.86
C LEU A 113 -2.20 -2.78 4.04
N TYR A 114 -1.80 -3.55 3.04
CA TYR A 114 -1.60 -4.98 3.22
C TYR A 114 -0.26 -5.25 3.90
N PRO A 115 -0.17 -6.30 4.70
CA PRO A 115 1.11 -6.80 5.17
C PRO A 115 2.03 -7.13 4.01
N GLN A 116 3.32 -6.88 4.15
CA GLN A 116 4.30 -7.16 3.10
C GLN A 116 4.45 -8.67 2.86
N ALA A 117 4.47 -9.48 3.91
CA ALA A 117 4.38 -10.92 3.83
C ALA A 117 2.90 -11.33 3.91
N SER A 118 2.31 -11.70 2.81
CA SER A 118 0.93 -12.15 2.74
C SER A 118 0.83 -13.68 2.92
N TYR A 119 -0.37 -14.20 2.82
CA TYR A 119 -0.66 -15.64 2.97
C TYR A 119 0.10 -16.57 1.99
N TRP A 120 0.75 -16.04 0.97
CA TRP A 120 1.61 -16.79 0.06
C TRP A 120 2.97 -17.18 0.66
N ASP A 121 3.30 -16.55 1.78
CA ASP A 121 4.58 -16.69 2.44
C ASP A 121 4.75 -18.07 3.11
N TRP A 122 3.67 -18.75 3.41
CA TRP A 122 3.72 -20.07 3.99
C TRP A 122 3.93 -21.17 2.93
N PRO A 123 4.85 -22.11 3.07
CA PRO A 123 5.71 -22.40 4.22
C PRO A 123 7.10 -21.74 4.16
N TYR A 124 7.34 -20.85 3.22
CA TYR A 124 8.66 -20.26 2.92
C TYR A 124 8.91 -18.98 3.71
N THR A 125 8.45 -18.94 4.93
CA THR A 125 8.47 -17.74 5.74
C THR A 125 9.89 -17.33 6.12
N ALA A 126 10.28 -16.13 5.73
CA ALA A 126 11.52 -15.48 6.15
C ALA A 126 11.47 -15.01 7.62
N ASP A 127 10.40 -15.29 8.33
CA ASP A 127 10.19 -14.97 9.74
C ASP A 127 10.72 -16.02 10.70
N LYS A 128 11.28 -17.13 10.20
CA LYS A 128 11.94 -18.13 11.04
C LYS A 128 13.35 -17.69 11.38
N LEU A 129 13.61 -17.59 12.67
CA LEU A 129 14.94 -17.38 13.20
C LEU A 129 15.75 -18.68 13.20
N PRO A 130 17.09 -18.61 13.29
CA PRO A 130 17.94 -19.80 13.32
C PRO A 130 17.61 -20.78 14.46
N ASP A 131 17.06 -20.29 15.55
CA ASP A 131 16.63 -21.10 16.71
C ASP A 131 15.23 -21.75 16.52
N GLY A 132 14.63 -21.57 15.34
CA GLY A 132 13.30 -22.09 15.00
C GLY A 132 12.13 -21.25 15.52
N LYS A 133 12.37 -20.20 16.27
CA LYS A 133 11.32 -19.24 16.64
C LYS A 133 10.86 -18.43 15.47
N ARG A 134 9.70 -17.83 15.59
CA ARG A 134 9.15 -16.93 14.59
C ARG A 134 9.24 -15.49 15.08
N GLU A 135 9.67 -14.63 14.19
CA GLU A 135 9.65 -13.19 14.39
C GLU A 135 8.28 -12.63 14.00
N TYR A 136 7.78 -11.67 14.76
CA TYR A 136 6.59 -10.96 14.34
C TYR A 136 6.87 -10.15 13.07
N GLN A 137 5.95 -10.22 12.13
CA GLN A 137 6.06 -9.48 10.87
C GLN A 137 6.22 -7.97 11.09
N LEU A 138 5.58 -7.44 12.13
CA LEU A 138 5.69 -6.04 12.50
C LEU A 138 7.12 -5.63 12.90
N ASP A 139 7.83 -6.53 13.56
CA ASP A 139 9.22 -6.30 13.99
C ASP A 139 10.18 -6.51 12.82
N ARG A 140 9.98 -7.58 12.06
CA ARG A 140 10.77 -7.93 10.89
C ARG A 140 10.71 -6.85 9.81
N ASP A 141 9.51 -6.37 9.51
CA ASP A 141 9.23 -5.43 8.43
C ASP A 141 8.94 -4.01 8.98
N TRP A 142 9.56 -3.66 10.11
CA TRP A 142 9.30 -2.43 10.85
C TRP A 142 9.38 -1.16 9.99
N ILE A 143 10.36 -1.10 9.08
CA ILE A 143 10.55 0.06 8.21
C ILE A 143 9.39 0.23 7.22
N TRP A 144 8.83 -0.87 6.72
CA TRP A 144 7.64 -0.88 5.88
C TRP A 144 6.46 -0.20 6.58
N TYR A 145 6.12 -0.66 7.77
CA TYR A 145 4.98 -0.12 8.51
C TYR A 145 5.23 1.32 8.96
N LYS A 146 6.45 1.61 9.39
CA LYS A 146 6.81 2.94 9.86
C LYS A 146 6.80 3.98 8.74
N THR A 147 7.28 3.63 7.55
CA THR A 147 7.26 4.49 6.37
C THR A 147 5.84 4.82 5.92
N TRP A 148 5.01 3.80 5.76
CA TRP A 148 3.62 4.03 5.37
C TRP A 148 2.85 4.83 6.41
N GLY A 149 2.98 4.51 7.68
CA GLY A 149 2.34 5.26 8.76
C GLY A 149 2.79 6.73 8.79
N ARG A 150 4.09 6.98 8.63
CA ARG A 150 4.64 8.34 8.62
C ARG A 150 4.10 9.18 7.48
N TYR A 151 4.12 8.66 6.25
CA TYR A 151 3.69 9.40 5.07
C TYR A 151 2.18 9.43 4.90
N ALA A 152 1.45 8.43 5.38
CA ALA A 152 0.00 8.48 5.47
C ALA A 152 -0.49 9.63 6.36
N TRP A 153 0.26 9.90 7.45
CA TRP A 153 -0.02 11.03 8.32
C TRP A 153 0.31 12.38 7.68
N ASN A 154 1.46 12.48 7.02
CA ASN A 154 1.88 13.69 6.30
C ASN A 154 2.88 13.34 5.20
N CYS A 155 2.45 13.38 3.95
CA CYS A 155 3.31 13.16 2.79
C CYS A 155 4.09 14.40 2.35
N HIS A 156 3.74 15.61 2.86
CA HIS A 156 4.39 16.87 2.53
C HIS A 156 5.58 17.16 3.44
N ARG A 157 6.55 16.25 3.45
CA ARG A 157 7.76 16.40 4.24
C ARG A 157 8.93 16.74 3.35
N ASP A 158 9.80 17.62 3.84
CA ASP A 158 11.02 17.98 3.13
C ASP A 158 12.00 16.80 3.07
N ARG A 159 12.57 16.58 1.91
CA ARG A 159 13.44 15.42 1.67
C ARG A 159 14.69 15.43 2.54
N SER A 160 15.33 16.57 2.75
CA SER A 160 16.55 16.63 3.57
C SER A 160 16.25 16.26 5.03
N SER A 161 15.18 16.79 5.58
CA SER A 161 14.72 16.44 6.93
C SER A 161 14.31 14.96 7.05
N GLU A 162 13.81 14.37 5.98
CA GLU A 162 13.46 12.94 5.97
C GLU A 162 14.70 12.05 5.91
N VAL A 163 15.74 12.44 5.19
CA VAL A 163 17.03 11.73 5.21
C VAL A 163 17.58 11.72 6.64
N GLU A 164 17.71 12.87 7.27
CA GLU A 164 18.19 12.98 8.66
C GLU A 164 17.35 12.13 9.64
N TYR A 165 16.03 12.15 9.45
CA TYR A 165 15.14 11.35 10.28
C TYR A 165 15.38 9.85 10.09
N TRP A 166 15.50 9.38 8.84
CA TRP A 166 15.66 7.96 8.56
C TRP A 166 17.05 7.46 8.91
N ASP A 167 18.10 8.26 8.70
CA ASP A 167 19.46 7.94 9.16
C ASP A 167 19.48 7.71 10.67
N LYS A 168 18.81 8.61 11.42
CA LYS A 168 18.68 8.42 12.86
C LYS A 168 17.92 7.14 13.23
N GLN A 169 16.78 6.85 12.55
CA GLN A 169 15.99 5.66 12.86
C GLN A 169 16.74 4.37 12.56
N LEU A 170 17.49 4.34 11.45
CA LEU A 170 18.31 3.20 11.06
C LEU A 170 19.50 3.04 11.98
N GLY A 171 20.17 4.13 12.32
CA GLY A 171 21.28 4.13 13.27
C GLY A 171 20.85 3.61 14.66
N ASP A 172 19.72 4.10 15.16
CA ASP A 172 19.17 3.65 16.46
C ASP A 172 18.79 2.15 16.42
N PHE A 173 18.22 1.69 15.30
CA PHE A 173 17.74 0.31 15.17
C PHE A 173 18.89 -0.71 15.00
N TYR A 174 19.89 -0.37 14.18
CA TYR A 174 21.00 -1.27 13.90
C TYR A 174 22.24 -1.03 14.77
N GLY A 175 22.25 0.01 15.58
CA GLY A 175 23.40 0.37 16.42
C GLY A 175 24.61 0.85 15.59
N THR A 176 24.37 1.57 14.52
CA THR A 176 25.40 2.00 13.57
C THR A 176 25.73 3.49 13.71
N THR A 177 26.85 3.90 13.10
CA THR A 177 27.20 5.30 12.97
C THR A 177 26.27 6.02 12.00
N PRO A 178 26.17 7.37 12.04
CA PRO A 178 25.36 8.13 11.07
C PRO A 178 25.76 7.89 9.60
N ALA A 179 27.03 7.71 9.31
CA ALA A 179 27.50 7.43 7.94
C ALA A 179 27.02 6.06 7.46
N GLU A 180 27.16 5.02 8.28
CA GLU A 180 26.65 3.68 7.98
C GLU A 180 25.13 3.65 7.86
N ALA A 181 24.43 4.43 8.67
CA ALA A 181 22.99 4.57 8.58
C ALA A 181 22.55 5.18 7.25
N GLY A 182 23.28 6.18 6.75
CA GLY A 182 23.08 6.77 5.43
C GLY A 182 23.29 5.76 4.31
N ASP A 183 24.33 4.94 4.38
CA ASP A 183 24.58 3.85 3.42
C ASP A 183 23.43 2.81 3.44
N ILE A 184 22.90 2.49 4.62
CA ILE A 184 21.75 1.59 4.78
C ILE A 184 20.49 2.20 4.16
N LEU A 185 20.23 3.49 4.39
CA LEU A 185 19.09 4.20 3.78
C LEU A 185 19.19 4.17 2.26
N GLU A 186 20.37 4.49 1.71
CA GLU A 186 20.60 4.43 0.27
C GLU A 186 20.36 3.02 -0.29
N ALA A 187 20.83 1.99 0.38
CA ALA A 187 20.60 0.61 -0.02
C ALA A 187 19.10 0.24 -0.01
N TYR A 188 18.33 0.67 0.99
CA TYR A 188 16.89 0.49 1.02
C TYR A 188 16.20 1.19 -0.15
N GLU A 189 16.57 2.43 -0.44
CA GLU A 189 15.97 3.20 -1.53
C GLU A 189 16.31 2.62 -2.90
N GLN A 190 17.55 2.21 -3.11
CA GLN A 190 17.97 1.54 -4.36
C GLN A 190 17.29 0.17 -4.52
N SER A 191 17.20 -0.62 -3.46
CA SER A 191 16.55 -1.93 -3.50
C SER A 191 15.07 -1.82 -3.85
N GLY A 192 14.39 -0.79 -3.37
CA GLY A 192 13.00 -0.49 -3.70
C GLY A 192 12.74 -0.29 -5.20
N GLU A 193 13.76 0.02 -5.98
CA GLU A 193 13.67 0.19 -7.43
C GLU A 193 13.95 -1.10 -8.24
N ILE A 194 14.49 -2.15 -7.61
CA ILE A 194 14.90 -3.38 -8.33
C ILE A 194 13.68 -4.10 -8.91
N ALA A 195 12.73 -4.48 -8.07
CA ALA A 195 11.52 -5.18 -8.53
C ALA A 195 10.71 -4.34 -9.54
N PRO A 196 10.44 -3.05 -9.31
CA PRO A 196 9.79 -2.20 -10.31
C PRO A 196 10.52 -2.17 -11.66
N LYS A 197 11.83 -2.07 -11.67
CA LYS A 197 12.63 -2.03 -12.92
C LYS A 197 12.57 -3.36 -13.67
N LEU A 198 12.67 -4.48 -12.96
CA LEU A 198 12.56 -5.82 -13.55
C LEU A 198 11.17 -6.05 -14.14
N LEU A 199 10.12 -5.82 -13.35
CA LEU A 199 8.74 -6.05 -13.78
C LEU A 199 8.39 -5.20 -15.00
N ARG A 200 8.80 -3.94 -15.01
CA ARG A 200 8.60 -3.04 -16.16
C ARG A 200 9.37 -3.51 -17.40
N ARG A 201 10.56 -4.04 -17.22
CA ARG A 201 11.41 -4.51 -18.35
C ARG A 201 10.79 -5.69 -19.08
N PHE A 202 10.15 -6.58 -18.35
CA PHE A 202 9.49 -7.76 -18.93
C PHE A 202 8.03 -7.52 -19.35
N GLY A 203 7.57 -6.27 -19.32
CA GLY A 203 6.22 -5.92 -19.73
C GLY A 203 5.12 -6.47 -18.83
N ILE A 204 5.47 -6.80 -17.60
CA ILE A 204 4.51 -7.27 -16.60
C ILE A 204 3.70 -6.07 -16.13
N THR A 205 2.41 -6.11 -16.38
CA THR A 205 1.49 -5.04 -16.01
C THR A 205 1.11 -5.11 -14.54
N GLU A 206 0.89 -3.96 -13.96
CA GLU A 206 0.29 -3.86 -12.63
C GLU A 206 -1.05 -4.61 -12.63
N GLY A 207 -1.26 -5.43 -11.61
CA GLY A 207 -2.46 -6.25 -11.50
C GLY A 207 -2.36 -7.65 -12.08
N ASN A 208 -1.27 -7.97 -12.74
CA ASN A 208 -1.09 -9.26 -13.34
C ASN A 208 -0.32 -10.21 -12.40
N ARG A 209 -0.94 -11.33 -12.07
CA ARG A 209 -0.30 -12.43 -11.29
C ARG A 209 0.78 -13.18 -12.07
N GLN A 210 0.99 -12.85 -13.33
CA GLN A 210 2.04 -13.47 -14.16
C GLN A 210 3.45 -13.20 -13.66
N THR A 211 3.63 -12.27 -12.72
CA THR A 211 4.90 -12.13 -11.99
C THR A 211 5.33 -13.44 -11.30
N LEU A 212 4.40 -14.32 -10.99
CA LEU A 212 4.68 -15.65 -10.46
C LEU A 212 5.35 -16.59 -11.49
N LEU A 213 5.21 -16.31 -12.77
CA LEU A 213 5.78 -17.14 -13.85
C LEU A 213 7.25 -16.84 -14.12
N LEU A 214 7.78 -15.74 -13.61
CA LEU A 214 9.21 -15.40 -13.73
C LEU A 214 10.11 -16.19 -12.79
N GLY A 215 9.55 -16.95 -11.88
CA GLY A 215 10.25 -17.81 -10.95
C GLY A 215 10.27 -19.30 -11.31
N MET A 216 9.81 -19.64 -12.51
CA MET A 216 9.84 -21.02 -13.02
C MET A 216 10.85 -21.17 -14.13
#